data_2ab9f89a56222ecfe44ca3c6e619fc0a
#
_entry.id   2ab9f89a56222ecfe44ca3c6e619fc0a
#
_cell.length_a   1.000
_cell.length_b   1.000
_cell.length_c   1.000
_cell.angle_alpha   90.00
_cell.angle_beta   90.00
_cell.angle_gamma   90.00
#
_symmetry.space_group_name_H-M   'P 1'
#
loop_
_entity.id
_entity.type
_entity.pdbx_description
1 polymer ?
#
loop_
_entity_poly.entity_id
_entity_poly.type
_entity_poly.pdbx_seq_one_letter_code
_entity_poly.pdbx_strand_id
1 'polypeptide(L)'
;MLWRTGAALASLAVVVLAAGRAGSASDFLTEGVDSARTGWIRDETIFTTANVGTTKLLWKKKLDSTPRAMHNLFAPLVAQRVTTPQGIRELAVVAGVTDDLFGFDVASGRQIWYRHFDSTLANPGGTNDTLCPGGQTAVPTMAQIAPGKYTVYAVSWDGRLRQVNLADGEDVAPPEKFIPGGGKPYALNLHDGVVYTATAQGCGGLTNAFYSFDLASRRASAFIPAGGGLWGRRGAAIDPEGRVFLGTGDAMFDPLNRKLGNGIVAVKLDAKKQLQLVDYFGAPNANWLWRRDLDVNTTPMAFDAHGRKFLVGTSKECRLWLLDRDALGGEDHRTTLQTTPLICNDAQAFDGKGIWGALSAWQDAAGTPWVLVPFWGPVSKTFKAPIEHARPAGGGVAAFKLQQRAGGWELAPAWLSRDMDLAEEVLIANGIVFAYAAGEDASQVMPDKAWDEPGGPVYGGGLSSGPVRRIPGSRRAALYALDAQTGKELWSSGTAIDSWNHFSGLTVANGRVYVATFDGALYCFGIAR
;
A
#
# COMPACT_ATOMS: atom_id res chain seq x y z
N MET A 1 55.25 -66.97 7.32
CA MET A 1 55.39 -65.82 6.41
C MET A 1 54.08 -65.10 6.30
N LEU A 2 53.90 -64.06 7.07
CA LEU A 2 52.65 -63.26 7.12
C LEU A 2 53.01 -61.83 6.66
N TRP A 3 52.44 -61.43 5.55
CA TRP A 3 52.55 -60.06 5.05
C TRP A 3 51.39 -59.25 5.58
N ARG A 4 51.66 -58.16 6.31
CA ARG A 4 50.71 -57.15 6.70
C ARG A 4 50.78 -56.00 5.70
N THR A 5 49.71 -55.75 4.99
CA THR A 5 49.51 -54.55 4.17
C THR A 5 48.84 -53.46 5.02
N GLY A 6 49.55 -52.36 5.27
CA GLY A 6 48.97 -51.18 5.93
C GLY A 6 48.25 -50.31 4.90
N ALA A 7 46.98 -50.02 5.15
CA ALA A 7 46.25 -49.03 4.37
C ALA A 7 46.39 -47.66 5.05
N ALA A 8 46.96 -46.72 4.32
CA ALA A 8 47.02 -45.32 4.73
C ALA A 8 45.67 -44.64 4.39
N LEU A 9 44.96 -44.18 5.39
CA LEU A 9 43.77 -43.29 5.25
C LEU A 9 44.23 -41.86 5.03
N ALA A 10 44.08 -41.37 3.81
CA ALA A 10 44.21 -39.94 3.50
C ALA A 10 42.94 -39.20 3.90
N SER A 11 43.03 -38.36 4.93
CA SER A 11 41.94 -37.47 5.35
C SER A 11 41.87 -36.28 4.37
N LEU A 12 40.82 -36.25 3.54
CA LEU A 12 40.49 -35.09 2.73
C LEU A 12 39.83 -34.04 3.63
N ALA A 13 40.51 -32.95 3.94
CA ALA A 13 39.94 -31.78 4.58
C ALA A 13 39.12 -31.01 3.53
N VAL A 14 37.80 -31.08 3.64
CA VAL A 14 36.90 -30.22 2.84
C VAL A 14 36.93 -28.83 3.47
N VAL A 15 37.66 -27.91 2.84
CA VAL A 15 37.56 -26.48 3.14
C VAL A 15 36.26 -25.97 2.56
N VAL A 16 35.22 -25.84 3.40
CA VAL A 16 34.01 -25.12 3.04
C VAL A 16 34.34 -23.63 3.05
N LEU A 17 34.66 -23.09 1.88
CA LEU A 17 34.67 -21.65 1.64
C LEU A 17 33.23 -21.15 1.84
N ALA A 18 32.97 -20.52 2.97
CA ALA A 18 31.78 -19.71 3.14
C ALA A 18 31.86 -18.54 2.14
N ALA A 19 31.30 -18.76 0.95
CA ALA A 19 31.00 -17.66 0.05
C ALA A 19 30.07 -16.72 0.80
N GLY A 20 30.58 -15.60 1.29
CA GLY A 20 29.77 -14.52 1.79
C GLY A 20 28.72 -14.23 0.73
N ARG A 21 27.45 -14.42 1.05
CA ARG A 21 26.34 -13.94 0.22
C ARG A 21 26.56 -12.44 0.07
N ALA A 22 27.02 -12.02 -1.09
CA ALA A 22 26.87 -10.64 -1.50
C ALA A 22 25.37 -10.36 -1.29
N GLY A 23 25.06 -9.38 -0.43
CA GLY A 23 23.68 -9.08 -0.09
C GLY A 23 22.88 -8.98 -1.38
N SER A 24 21.86 -9.80 -1.51
CA SER A 24 20.95 -9.69 -2.64
C SER A 24 20.25 -8.35 -2.45
N ALA A 25 20.48 -7.51 -3.38
CA ALA A 25 19.89 -6.22 -3.39
C ALA A 25 18.39 -6.39 -3.71
N SER A 26 17.47 -5.65 -3.06
CA SER A 26 16.02 -5.81 -3.18
C SER A 26 15.42 -4.90 -4.24
N ASP A 27 14.66 -5.49 -5.17
CA ASP A 27 13.79 -4.74 -6.07
C ASP A 27 12.52 -4.30 -5.32
N PHE A 28 12.00 -3.12 -5.63
CA PHE A 28 10.69 -2.64 -5.18
C PHE A 28 9.78 -2.49 -6.40
N LEU A 29 9.15 -3.59 -6.82
CA LEU A 29 8.46 -3.70 -8.11
C LEU A 29 6.98 -3.37 -8.05
N THR A 30 6.40 -3.23 -6.87
CA THR A 30 4.97 -2.97 -6.70
C THR A 30 4.71 -2.25 -5.38
N GLU A 31 3.67 -1.49 -5.31
CA GLU A 31 3.19 -0.87 -4.07
C GLU A 31 2.97 -1.95 -3.01
N GLY A 32 3.38 -1.68 -1.76
CA GLY A 32 3.24 -2.65 -0.66
C GLY A 32 4.16 -3.87 -0.77
N VAL A 33 5.20 -3.83 -1.61
CA VAL A 33 6.32 -4.78 -1.73
C VAL A 33 5.99 -6.07 -2.48
N ASP A 34 4.92 -6.73 -2.14
CA ASP A 34 4.51 -8.03 -2.69
C ASP A 34 3.02 -8.05 -3.08
N SER A 35 2.57 -9.11 -3.74
CA SER A 35 1.18 -9.24 -4.16
C SER A 35 0.20 -9.35 -2.98
N ALA A 36 0.65 -9.83 -1.82
CA ALA A 36 -0.15 -9.87 -0.59
C ALA A 36 -0.21 -8.53 0.15
N ARG A 37 0.55 -7.53 -0.33
CA ARG A 37 0.59 -6.16 0.22
C ARG A 37 1.10 -6.09 1.65
N THR A 38 2.06 -6.97 2.00
CA THR A 38 2.57 -7.06 3.37
C THR A 38 3.35 -5.82 3.83
N GLY A 39 3.90 -5.03 2.92
CA GLY A 39 4.79 -3.93 3.26
C GLY A 39 6.13 -4.38 3.85
N TRP A 40 6.48 -5.66 3.73
CA TRP A 40 7.68 -6.24 4.32
C TRP A 40 8.75 -6.56 3.27
N ILE A 41 9.84 -5.83 3.30
CA ILE A 41 11.02 -6.01 2.45
C ILE A 41 11.96 -7.00 3.14
N ARG A 42 11.87 -8.27 2.73
CA ARG A 42 12.54 -9.39 3.41
C ARG A 42 14.04 -9.47 3.13
N ASP A 43 14.48 -8.91 2.03
CA ASP A 43 15.84 -9.00 1.49
C ASP A 43 16.63 -7.68 1.61
N GLU A 44 16.08 -6.64 2.25
CA GLU A 44 16.85 -5.45 2.60
C GLU A 44 17.88 -5.79 3.68
N THR A 45 19.14 -5.53 3.39
CA THR A 45 20.27 -5.86 4.28
C THR A 45 21.19 -4.68 4.57
N ILE A 46 21.02 -3.58 3.84
CA ILE A 46 21.91 -2.41 3.96
C ILE A 46 21.50 -1.55 5.15
N PHE A 47 20.19 -1.28 5.29
CA PHE A 47 19.67 -0.66 6.50
C PHE A 47 19.69 -1.65 7.65
N THR A 48 20.18 -1.21 8.79
CA THR A 48 20.14 -1.92 10.07
C THR A 48 19.73 -0.95 11.18
N THR A 49 19.23 -1.46 12.29
CA THR A 49 18.93 -0.62 13.46
C THR A 49 20.15 0.11 14.00
N ALA A 50 21.37 -0.43 13.76
CA ALA A 50 22.63 0.20 14.16
C ALA A 50 23.06 1.35 13.24
N ASN A 51 22.71 1.33 11.96
CA ASN A 51 23.23 2.32 10.99
C ASN A 51 22.17 3.29 10.46
N VAL A 52 20.89 3.01 10.61
CA VAL A 52 19.81 3.86 10.07
C VAL A 52 19.86 5.30 10.61
N GLY A 53 20.41 5.50 11.82
CA GLY A 53 20.64 6.82 12.39
C GLY A 53 21.61 7.70 11.60
N THR A 54 22.41 7.13 10.67
CA THR A 54 23.33 7.88 9.79
C THR A 54 22.71 8.29 8.45
N THR A 55 21.43 8.01 8.25
CA THR A 55 20.68 8.35 7.01
C THR A 55 20.72 9.86 6.73
N LYS A 56 20.96 10.23 5.47
CA LYS A 56 21.00 11.63 5.00
C LYS A 56 20.17 11.79 3.75
N LEU A 57 19.82 13.03 3.43
CA LEU A 57 19.33 13.37 2.09
C LEU A 57 20.49 13.21 1.10
N LEU A 58 20.37 12.26 0.17
CA LEU A 58 21.35 12.00 -0.88
C LEU A 58 21.15 12.93 -2.06
N TRP A 59 19.90 13.09 -2.48
CA TRP A 59 19.51 14.02 -3.52
C TRP A 59 18.01 14.37 -3.44
N LYS A 60 17.67 15.52 -4.02
CA LYS A 60 16.32 16.01 -4.25
C LYS A 60 16.17 16.41 -5.70
N LYS A 61 15.08 16.03 -6.35
CA LYS A 61 14.76 16.42 -7.73
C LYS A 61 13.36 16.99 -7.82
N LYS A 62 13.24 18.13 -8.47
CA LYS A 62 11.98 18.69 -8.90
C LYS A 62 11.66 18.13 -10.27
N LEU A 63 10.46 17.55 -10.43
CA LEU A 63 9.96 17.05 -11.70
C LEU A 63 9.02 18.05 -12.34
N ASP A 64 8.97 18.03 -13.65
CA ASP A 64 7.99 18.81 -14.42
C ASP A 64 6.66 18.03 -14.42
N SER A 65 5.93 18.19 -13.33
CA SER A 65 4.64 17.54 -13.08
C SER A 65 3.63 18.56 -12.57
N THR A 66 2.40 18.44 -12.99
CA THR A 66 1.30 19.34 -12.60
C THR A 66 0.37 18.63 -11.64
N PRO A 67 0.17 19.16 -10.41
CA PRO A 67 -0.75 18.57 -9.46
C PRO A 67 -2.21 18.71 -9.94
N ARG A 68 -3.03 17.70 -9.59
CA ARG A 68 -4.47 17.72 -9.78
C ARG A 68 -5.16 17.48 -8.44
N ALA A 69 -5.98 18.42 -8.01
CA ALA A 69 -6.57 18.42 -6.67
C ALA A 69 -5.47 18.22 -5.61
N MET A 70 -5.52 17.15 -4.82
CA MET A 70 -4.52 16.83 -3.80
C MET A 70 -3.38 15.91 -4.32
N HIS A 71 -3.48 15.41 -5.55
CA HIS A 71 -2.55 14.42 -6.11
C HIS A 71 -1.47 15.07 -6.97
N ASN A 72 -0.29 14.48 -6.98
CA ASN A 72 0.78 14.84 -7.93
C ASN A 72 1.61 13.60 -8.29
N LEU A 73 2.71 13.35 -7.60
CA LEU A 73 3.60 12.23 -7.83
C LEU A 73 3.32 11.08 -6.85
N PHE A 74 3.63 9.86 -7.28
CA PHE A 74 3.61 8.66 -6.46
C PHE A 74 5.03 8.21 -6.12
N ALA A 75 5.18 7.38 -5.08
CA ALA A 75 6.48 6.82 -4.73
C ALA A 75 7.03 5.95 -5.87
N PRO A 76 8.36 5.95 -6.11
CA PRO A 76 8.95 5.24 -7.22
C PRO A 76 8.88 3.73 -7.04
N LEU A 77 8.83 3.00 -8.15
CA LEU A 77 9.26 1.61 -8.21
C LEU A 77 10.75 1.58 -8.55
N VAL A 78 11.49 0.62 -7.98
CA VAL A 78 12.95 0.53 -8.12
C VAL A 78 13.35 -0.87 -8.56
N ALA A 79 14.19 -0.96 -9.61
CA ALA A 79 14.81 -2.19 -10.05
C ALA A 79 16.34 -2.03 -10.14
N GLN A 80 17.06 -3.02 -9.63
CA GLN A 80 18.50 -2.89 -9.40
C GLN A 80 19.38 -3.24 -10.55
N ARG A 81 19.04 -4.26 -11.28
CA ARG A 81 19.93 -4.85 -12.29
C ARG A 81 19.36 -4.65 -13.69
N VAL A 82 19.05 -3.40 -14.03
CA VAL A 82 18.52 -3.06 -15.35
C VAL A 82 19.65 -2.97 -16.35
N THR A 83 19.55 -3.74 -17.44
CA THR A 83 20.50 -3.68 -18.56
C THR A 83 20.18 -2.45 -19.40
N THR A 84 21.14 -1.53 -19.48
CA THR A 84 21.06 -0.32 -20.30
C THR A 84 22.22 -0.27 -21.29
N PRO A 85 22.17 0.60 -22.32
CA PRO A 85 23.32 0.81 -23.21
C PRO A 85 24.61 1.22 -22.51
N GLN A 86 24.50 1.80 -21.28
CA GLN A 86 25.64 2.21 -20.47
C GLN A 86 26.05 1.17 -19.41
N GLY A 87 25.57 -0.07 -19.53
CA GLY A 87 25.84 -1.17 -18.60
C GLY A 87 24.68 -1.41 -17.63
N ILE A 88 24.92 -2.23 -16.60
CA ILE A 88 23.92 -2.55 -15.58
C ILE A 88 23.76 -1.38 -14.62
N ARG A 89 22.51 -0.92 -14.43
CA ARG A 89 22.14 0.21 -13.58
C ARG A 89 21.03 -0.15 -12.60
N GLU A 90 20.96 0.60 -11.51
CA GLU A 90 19.79 0.67 -10.65
C GLU A 90 18.92 1.83 -11.15
N LEU A 91 17.68 1.52 -11.58
CA LEU A 91 16.75 2.49 -12.12
C LEU A 91 15.48 2.57 -11.28
N ALA A 92 14.89 3.74 -11.28
CA ALA A 92 13.58 3.99 -10.68
C ALA A 92 12.61 4.57 -11.71
N VAL A 93 11.31 4.32 -11.54
CA VAL A 93 10.25 4.98 -12.29
C VAL A 93 9.26 5.60 -11.33
N VAL A 94 8.90 6.86 -11.60
CA VAL A 94 7.91 7.64 -10.85
C VAL A 94 6.73 7.92 -11.77
N ALA A 95 5.51 7.71 -11.27
CA ALA A 95 4.29 8.09 -11.98
C ALA A 95 3.76 9.43 -11.46
N GLY A 96 3.23 10.24 -12.36
CA GLY A 96 2.53 11.48 -12.07
C GLY A 96 1.04 11.39 -12.41
N VAL A 97 0.22 12.19 -11.71
CA VAL A 97 -1.24 12.20 -11.88
C VAL A 97 -1.70 12.66 -13.26
N THR A 98 -0.84 13.34 -14.01
CA THR A 98 -1.13 13.83 -15.37
C THR A 98 -0.69 12.88 -16.48
N ASP A 99 -0.77 11.58 -16.26
CA ASP A 99 -0.38 10.52 -17.22
C ASP A 99 1.12 10.55 -17.58
N ASP A 100 1.96 10.94 -16.63
CA ASP A 100 3.40 11.03 -16.78
C ASP A 100 4.13 9.85 -16.15
N LEU A 101 5.21 9.42 -16.78
CA LEU A 101 6.20 8.53 -16.21
C LEU A 101 7.60 9.16 -16.34
N PHE A 102 8.37 9.11 -15.27
CA PHE A 102 9.73 9.63 -15.20
C PHE A 102 10.69 8.52 -14.81
N GLY A 103 11.68 8.22 -15.65
CA GLY A 103 12.72 7.23 -15.37
C GLY A 103 13.98 7.88 -14.81
N PHE A 104 14.59 7.28 -13.79
CA PHE A 104 15.75 7.82 -13.08
C PHE A 104 16.88 6.81 -12.95
N ASP A 105 18.11 7.30 -13.07
CA ASP A 105 19.30 6.63 -12.52
C ASP A 105 19.35 6.91 -11.02
N VAL A 106 19.24 5.87 -10.22
CA VAL A 106 19.11 5.96 -8.75
C VAL A 106 20.37 6.53 -8.09
N ALA A 107 21.56 6.17 -8.61
CA ALA A 107 22.83 6.59 -8.02
C ALA A 107 23.02 8.10 -8.09
N SER A 108 22.64 8.72 -9.21
CA SER A 108 22.83 10.14 -9.48
C SER A 108 21.57 10.98 -9.26
N GLY A 109 20.39 10.36 -9.17
CA GLY A 109 19.10 11.05 -9.21
C GLY A 109 18.86 11.76 -10.54
N ARG A 110 19.57 11.38 -11.62
CA ARG A 110 19.39 11.97 -12.95
C ARG A 110 18.20 11.32 -13.64
N GLN A 111 17.26 12.14 -14.13
CA GLN A 111 16.21 11.69 -15.04
C GLN A 111 16.85 11.24 -16.36
N ILE A 112 16.52 10.03 -16.79
CA ILE A 112 17.09 9.39 -18.00
C ILE A 112 16.10 9.37 -19.15
N TRP A 113 14.81 9.30 -18.84
CA TRP A 113 13.73 9.39 -19.82
C TRP A 113 12.46 9.98 -19.18
N TYR A 114 11.53 10.40 -20.04
CA TYR A 114 10.20 10.91 -19.71
C TYR A 114 9.19 10.42 -20.73
N ARG A 115 8.02 10.04 -20.27
CA ARG A 115 6.87 9.68 -21.12
C ARG A 115 5.63 10.39 -20.62
N HIS A 116 4.89 10.98 -21.54
CA HIS A 116 3.53 11.41 -21.36
C HIS A 116 2.60 10.55 -22.19
N PHE A 117 1.46 10.15 -21.65
CA PHE A 117 0.47 9.40 -22.39
C PHE A 117 -0.67 10.33 -22.82
N ASP A 118 -0.71 10.65 -24.11
CA ASP A 118 -1.81 11.42 -24.66
C ASP A 118 -3.12 10.64 -24.49
N SER A 119 -4.09 11.28 -23.85
CA SER A 119 -5.44 10.73 -23.72
C SER A 119 -6.37 11.45 -24.68
N THR A 120 -7.13 10.67 -25.46
CA THR A 120 -8.21 11.21 -26.30
C THR A 120 -9.47 11.52 -25.48
N LEU A 121 -9.50 11.10 -24.23
CA LEU A 121 -10.60 11.38 -23.31
C LEU A 121 -10.49 12.83 -22.82
N ALA A 122 -11.51 13.63 -23.13
CA ALA A 122 -11.61 14.94 -22.52
C ALA A 122 -11.62 14.80 -21.00
N ASN A 123 -10.85 15.62 -20.29
CA ASN A 123 -10.96 15.70 -18.84
C ASN A 123 -12.43 16.03 -18.53
N PRO A 124 -13.16 15.16 -17.78
CA PRO A 124 -14.51 15.48 -17.39
C PRO A 124 -14.48 16.79 -16.61
N GLY A 125 -14.97 17.86 -17.23
CA GLY A 125 -14.96 19.19 -16.65
C GLY A 125 -15.60 19.16 -15.26
N GLY A 126 -14.99 19.79 -14.29
CA GLY A 126 -15.53 19.97 -12.95
C GLY A 126 -15.13 18.95 -11.89
N THR A 127 -14.34 17.92 -12.20
CA THR A 127 -13.92 16.93 -11.21
C THR A 127 -12.50 17.13 -10.70
N ASN A 128 -12.01 18.33 -10.64
CA ASN A 128 -10.74 18.65 -9.99
C ASN A 128 -10.94 18.76 -8.47
N ASP A 129 -11.59 17.77 -7.89
CA ASP A 129 -11.79 17.64 -6.45
C ASP A 129 -10.89 16.53 -5.87
N THR A 130 -10.85 16.43 -4.55
CA THR A 130 -10.02 15.46 -3.85
C THR A 130 -10.39 14.01 -4.17
N LEU A 131 -11.66 13.75 -4.44
CA LEU A 131 -12.18 12.41 -4.69
C LEU A 131 -11.94 11.97 -6.12
N CYS A 132 -12.13 12.87 -7.09
CA CYS A 132 -11.99 12.61 -8.51
C CYS A 132 -10.99 13.59 -9.17
N PRO A 133 -9.69 13.43 -8.95
CA PRO A 133 -8.70 14.41 -9.44
C PRO A 133 -8.62 14.48 -10.98
N GLY A 134 -9.09 13.46 -11.67
CA GLY A 134 -9.03 13.38 -13.13
C GLY A 134 -7.58 13.23 -13.62
N GLY A 135 -7.17 12.01 -13.88
CA GLY A 135 -5.81 11.65 -14.29
C GLY A 135 -5.42 10.27 -13.81
N GLN A 136 -4.18 9.89 -14.02
CA GLN A 136 -3.64 8.65 -13.49
C GLN A 136 -3.56 8.73 -11.97
N THR A 137 -4.26 7.83 -11.28
CA THR A 137 -4.24 7.74 -9.81
C THR A 137 -3.69 6.40 -9.30
N ALA A 138 -3.47 5.44 -10.22
CA ALA A 138 -2.89 4.14 -9.89
C ALA A 138 -1.36 4.23 -9.81
N VAL A 139 -0.78 3.78 -8.71
CA VAL A 139 0.66 3.47 -8.70
C VAL A 139 0.89 2.31 -9.68
N PRO A 140 1.88 2.40 -10.59
CA PRO A 140 2.24 1.33 -11.49
C PRO A 140 2.67 0.06 -10.75
N THR A 141 2.80 -1.03 -11.49
CA THR A 141 3.52 -2.23 -11.07
C THR A 141 4.56 -2.59 -12.11
N MET A 142 5.55 -3.38 -11.74
CA MET A 142 6.67 -3.73 -12.62
C MET A 142 7.00 -5.21 -12.51
N ALA A 143 7.46 -5.82 -13.60
CA ALA A 143 7.96 -7.18 -13.60
C ALA A 143 9.29 -7.29 -14.33
N GLN A 144 10.16 -8.15 -13.81
CA GLN A 144 11.32 -8.62 -14.55
C GLN A 144 10.86 -9.71 -15.55
N ILE A 145 10.90 -9.39 -16.83
CA ILE A 145 10.45 -10.29 -17.91
C ILE A 145 11.60 -11.19 -18.43
N ALA A 146 12.84 -10.79 -18.19
CA ALA A 146 14.07 -11.54 -18.46
C ALA A 146 15.20 -10.92 -17.62
N PRO A 147 16.35 -11.60 -17.43
CA PRO A 147 17.48 -11.05 -16.71
C PRO A 147 17.86 -9.63 -17.19
N GLY A 148 17.76 -8.65 -16.30
CA GLY A 148 18.04 -7.25 -16.56
C GLY A 148 16.99 -6.50 -17.41
N LYS A 149 15.88 -7.12 -17.77
CA LYS A 149 14.80 -6.49 -18.53
C LYS A 149 13.53 -6.39 -17.71
N TYR A 150 13.03 -5.19 -17.54
CA TYR A 150 11.86 -4.89 -16.73
C TYR A 150 10.79 -4.16 -17.55
N THR A 151 9.54 -4.59 -17.41
CA THR A 151 8.37 -3.90 -17.95
C THR A 151 7.61 -3.21 -16.83
N VAL A 152 7.34 -1.93 -17.02
CA VAL A 152 6.46 -1.13 -16.17
C VAL A 152 5.04 -1.21 -16.75
N TYR A 153 4.09 -1.58 -15.92
CA TYR A 153 2.66 -1.59 -16.25
C TYR A 153 1.99 -0.39 -15.59
N ALA A 154 1.37 0.47 -16.38
CA ALA A 154 0.67 1.66 -15.91
C ALA A 154 -0.71 1.75 -16.56
N VAL A 155 -1.64 2.46 -15.95
CA VAL A 155 -2.96 2.75 -16.53
C VAL A 155 -3.05 4.26 -16.76
N SER A 156 -3.25 4.66 -18.01
CA SER A 156 -3.48 6.06 -18.37
C SER A 156 -4.95 6.46 -18.18
N TRP A 157 -5.21 7.76 -18.18
CA TRP A 157 -6.55 8.34 -17.94
C TRP A 157 -7.65 7.79 -18.87
N ASP A 158 -7.27 7.39 -20.09
CA ASP A 158 -8.17 6.75 -21.06
C ASP A 158 -8.49 5.28 -20.73
N GLY A 159 -8.01 4.76 -19.59
CA GLY A 159 -8.25 3.41 -19.10
C GLY A 159 -7.42 2.32 -19.79
N ARG A 160 -6.40 2.70 -20.56
CA ARG A 160 -5.54 1.75 -21.26
C ARG A 160 -4.39 1.28 -20.38
N LEU A 161 -4.11 -0.01 -20.45
CA LEU A 161 -2.87 -0.58 -19.92
C LEU A 161 -1.71 -0.21 -20.83
N ARG A 162 -0.73 0.47 -20.27
CA ARG A 162 0.54 0.82 -20.90
C ARG A 162 1.62 -0.15 -20.43
N GLN A 163 2.47 -0.58 -21.32
CA GLN A 163 3.58 -1.49 -21.06
C GLN A 163 4.86 -0.83 -21.55
N VAL A 164 5.69 -0.39 -20.63
CA VAL A 164 6.86 0.47 -20.90
C VAL A 164 8.14 -0.22 -20.43
N ASN A 165 9.19 -0.20 -21.26
CA ASN A 165 10.50 -0.69 -20.88
C ASN A 165 11.16 0.28 -19.88
N LEU A 166 11.56 -0.22 -18.72
CA LEU A 166 12.17 0.61 -17.68
C LEU A 166 13.51 1.25 -18.12
N ALA A 167 14.25 0.61 -19.02
CA ALA A 167 15.58 1.08 -19.40
C ALA A 167 15.57 2.38 -20.22
N ASP A 168 14.54 2.61 -21.02
CA ASP A 168 14.48 3.70 -22.03
C ASP A 168 13.12 4.41 -22.12
N GLY A 169 12.07 3.89 -21.47
CA GLY A 169 10.73 4.47 -21.54
C GLY A 169 9.95 4.12 -22.81
N GLU A 170 10.46 3.24 -23.68
CA GLU A 170 9.79 2.87 -24.91
C GLU A 170 8.66 1.85 -24.69
N ASP A 171 7.68 1.84 -25.58
CA ASP A 171 6.57 0.91 -25.50
C ASP A 171 7.03 -0.54 -25.77
N VAL A 172 6.75 -1.45 -24.85
CA VAL A 172 6.96 -2.91 -25.03
C VAL A 172 5.85 -3.51 -25.87
N ALA A 173 4.65 -3.00 -25.76
CA ALA A 173 3.47 -3.43 -26.50
C ALA A 173 2.51 -2.24 -26.73
N PRO A 174 1.65 -2.31 -27.77
CA PRO A 174 0.61 -1.30 -27.97
C PRO A 174 -0.32 -1.19 -26.77
N PRO A 175 -0.85 0.03 -26.47
CA PRO A 175 -1.79 0.24 -25.38
C PRO A 175 -3.08 -0.57 -25.54
N GLU A 176 -3.54 -1.22 -24.46
CA GLU A 176 -4.70 -2.12 -24.49
C GLU A 176 -5.83 -1.62 -23.58
N LYS A 177 -7.09 -1.86 -24.00
CA LYS A 177 -8.24 -1.55 -23.17
C LYS A 177 -8.23 -2.43 -21.93
N PHE A 178 -8.19 -1.80 -20.74
CA PHE A 178 -8.16 -2.50 -19.47
C PHE A 178 -9.36 -2.13 -18.59
N ILE A 179 -9.53 -0.85 -18.29
CA ILE A 179 -10.65 -0.31 -17.51
C ILE A 179 -11.40 0.74 -18.35
N PRO A 180 -12.62 1.12 -17.97
CA PRO A 180 -13.25 2.30 -18.57
C PRO A 180 -12.42 3.56 -18.28
N GLY A 181 -12.28 4.44 -19.28
CA GLY A 181 -11.57 5.70 -19.13
C GLY A 181 -12.30 6.68 -18.22
N GLY A 182 -11.57 7.55 -17.53
CA GLY A 182 -12.13 8.55 -16.64
C GLY A 182 -12.38 8.08 -15.20
N GLY A 183 -12.09 6.83 -14.89
CA GLY A 183 -12.20 6.27 -13.54
C GLY A 183 -11.07 6.74 -12.62
N LYS A 184 -11.21 6.42 -11.32
CA LYS A 184 -10.15 6.57 -10.30
C LYS A 184 -9.61 5.19 -9.94
N PRO A 185 -8.62 4.66 -10.65
CA PRO A 185 -8.00 3.38 -10.29
C PRO A 185 -7.06 3.53 -9.09
N TYR A 186 -6.94 2.44 -8.31
CA TYR A 186 -5.96 2.27 -7.26
C TYR A 186 -4.71 1.53 -7.75
N ALA A 187 -3.70 1.42 -6.88
CA ALA A 187 -2.42 0.82 -7.24
C ALA A 187 -2.58 -0.52 -7.95
N LEU A 188 -1.81 -0.69 -9.02
CA LEU A 188 -1.80 -1.94 -9.77
C LEU A 188 -1.15 -3.05 -8.95
N ASN A 189 -1.68 -4.26 -9.09
CA ASN A 189 -1.02 -5.48 -8.64
C ASN A 189 -0.79 -6.40 -9.83
N LEU A 190 0.31 -7.13 -9.81
CA LEU A 190 0.62 -8.14 -10.82
C LEU A 190 0.86 -9.48 -10.13
N HIS A 191 0.07 -10.49 -10.52
CA HIS A 191 0.18 -11.84 -10.00
C HIS A 191 -0.08 -12.84 -11.14
N ASP A 192 0.81 -13.81 -11.31
CA ASP A 192 0.72 -14.89 -12.32
C ASP A 192 0.34 -14.39 -13.74
N GLY A 193 0.99 -13.29 -14.18
CA GLY A 193 0.76 -12.73 -15.51
C GLY A 193 -0.57 -12.00 -15.67
N VAL A 194 -1.25 -11.66 -14.59
CA VAL A 194 -2.49 -10.88 -14.59
C VAL A 194 -2.28 -9.57 -13.85
N VAL A 195 -2.66 -8.47 -14.48
CA VAL A 195 -2.66 -7.12 -13.87
C VAL A 195 -4.05 -6.86 -13.28
N TYR A 196 -4.07 -6.31 -12.05
CA TYR A 196 -5.31 -6.04 -11.32
C TYR A 196 -5.35 -4.58 -10.87
N THR A 197 -6.56 -4.00 -10.84
CA THR A 197 -6.86 -2.73 -10.18
C THR A 197 -8.33 -2.64 -9.78
N ALA A 198 -8.64 -1.71 -8.88
CA ALA A 198 -10.00 -1.40 -8.46
C ALA A 198 -10.32 0.07 -8.72
N THR A 199 -11.58 0.41 -8.88
CA THR A 199 -12.06 1.78 -8.96
C THR A 199 -13.04 2.11 -7.85
N ALA A 200 -13.03 3.37 -7.41
CA ALA A 200 -13.94 3.89 -6.41
C ALA A 200 -14.44 5.29 -6.78
N GLN A 201 -15.34 5.83 -5.98
CA GLN A 201 -15.91 7.19 -6.05
C GLN A 201 -16.84 7.45 -7.24
N GLY A 202 -17.08 6.49 -8.13
CA GLY A 202 -17.91 6.73 -9.32
C GLY A 202 -17.38 7.83 -10.25
N CYS A 203 -16.07 8.08 -10.22
CA CYS A 203 -15.43 9.13 -11.02
C CYS A 203 -15.73 8.92 -12.50
N GLY A 204 -15.96 10.02 -13.23
CA GLY A 204 -16.37 9.96 -14.63
C GLY A 204 -17.77 9.39 -14.87
N GLY A 205 -18.61 9.25 -13.84
CA GLY A 205 -19.93 8.62 -13.90
C GLY A 205 -19.89 7.10 -14.06
N LEU A 206 -18.73 6.48 -13.78
CA LEU A 206 -18.51 5.05 -13.96
C LEU A 206 -18.97 4.23 -12.76
N THR A 207 -19.46 3.03 -13.03
CA THR A 207 -19.69 2.03 -11.98
C THR A 207 -18.36 1.56 -11.44
N ASN A 208 -18.20 1.61 -10.09
CA ASN A 208 -17.03 1.07 -9.41
C ASN A 208 -16.93 -0.43 -9.63
N ALA A 209 -15.73 -0.93 -9.93
CA ALA A 209 -15.49 -2.34 -10.15
C ALA A 209 -14.04 -2.73 -9.81
N PHE A 210 -13.83 -4.01 -9.65
CA PHE A 210 -12.50 -4.63 -9.65
C PHE A 210 -12.23 -5.20 -11.04
N TYR A 211 -11.05 -4.93 -11.56
CA TYR A 211 -10.66 -5.31 -12.90
C TYR A 211 -9.43 -6.21 -12.89
N SER A 212 -9.38 -7.14 -13.82
CA SER A 212 -8.21 -7.94 -14.15
C SER A 212 -7.90 -7.86 -15.63
N PHE A 213 -6.63 -7.94 -15.99
CA PHE A 213 -6.16 -8.05 -17.38
C PHE A 213 -5.13 -9.17 -17.49
N ASP A 214 -5.47 -10.25 -18.16
CA ASP A 214 -4.58 -11.37 -18.42
C ASP A 214 -3.65 -11.06 -19.60
N LEU A 215 -2.36 -10.94 -19.33
CA LEU A 215 -1.35 -10.52 -20.29
C LEU A 215 -1.19 -11.50 -21.45
N ALA A 216 -1.39 -12.79 -21.21
CA ALA A 216 -1.23 -13.83 -22.23
C ALA A 216 -2.39 -13.89 -23.21
N SER A 217 -3.62 -13.87 -22.70
CA SER A 217 -4.83 -13.90 -23.54
C SER A 217 -5.30 -12.52 -24.01
N ARG A 218 -4.74 -11.44 -23.44
CA ARG A 218 -5.11 -10.04 -23.69
C ARG A 218 -6.60 -9.76 -23.38
N ARG A 219 -7.13 -10.39 -22.33
CA ARG A 219 -8.53 -10.28 -21.93
C ARG A 219 -8.67 -9.56 -20.60
N ALA A 220 -9.58 -8.59 -20.59
CA ALA A 220 -10.02 -7.95 -19.35
C ALA A 220 -11.27 -8.64 -18.80
N SER A 221 -11.41 -8.63 -17.47
CA SER A 221 -12.61 -9.03 -16.74
C SER A 221 -12.92 -8.03 -15.66
N ALA A 222 -14.18 -7.92 -15.25
CA ALA A 222 -14.61 -7.03 -14.19
C ALA A 222 -15.54 -7.74 -13.20
N PHE A 223 -15.38 -7.43 -11.91
CA PHE A 223 -16.30 -7.80 -10.84
C PHE A 223 -16.92 -6.53 -10.28
N ILE A 224 -18.24 -6.46 -10.23
CA ILE A 224 -19.01 -5.31 -9.73
C ILE A 224 -19.65 -5.69 -8.40
N PRO A 225 -19.28 -5.06 -7.27
CA PRO A 225 -19.79 -5.40 -5.94
C PRO A 225 -21.15 -4.79 -5.63
N ALA A 226 -22.01 -4.52 -6.60
CA ALA A 226 -23.34 -3.95 -6.46
C ALA A 226 -23.38 -2.70 -5.56
N GLY A 227 -22.93 -1.63 -6.11
CA GLY A 227 -23.04 -0.29 -5.46
C GLY A 227 -21.83 0.11 -4.69
N GLY A 228 -21.15 0.60 -4.18
CA GLY A 228 -20.03 0.98 -3.36
C GLY A 228 -18.70 1.03 -4.09
N GLY A 229 -17.73 1.63 -3.45
CA GLY A 229 -16.36 1.66 -3.90
C GLY A 229 -15.58 0.42 -3.50
N LEU A 230 -14.57 0.08 -4.28
CA LEU A 230 -13.58 -0.92 -3.93
C LEU A 230 -12.30 -0.18 -3.57
N TRP A 231 -12.01 -0.15 -2.28
CA TRP A 231 -10.98 0.69 -1.73
C TRP A 231 -9.70 -0.09 -1.43
N GLY A 232 -8.64 0.64 -1.29
CA GLY A 232 -7.35 0.16 -0.87
C GLY A 232 -6.25 0.90 -1.61
N ARG A 233 -5.58 1.82 -0.92
CA ARG A 233 -4.54 2.67 -1.51
C ARG A 233 -3.44 1.85 -2.17
N ARG A 234 -3.01 0.76 -1.53
CA ARG A 234 -2.01 -0.17 -2.07
C ARG A 234 -2.57 -1.12 -3.15
N GLY A 235 -3.84 -0.96 -3.56
CA GLY A 235 -4.51 -1.91 -4.43
C GLY A 235 -4.95 -3.18 -3.69
N ALA A 236 -5.40 -4.18 -4.43
CA ALA A 236 -5.88 -5.44 -3.87
C ALA A 236 -4.73 -6.29 -3.31
N ALA A 237 -4.95 -6.97 -2.20
CA ALA A 237 -4.05 -8.03 -1.72
C ALA A 237 -4.39 -9.36 -2.39
N ILE A 238 -3.38 -10.11 -2.81
CA ILE A 238 -3.54 -11.39 -3.50
C ILE A 238 -2.73 -12.44 -2.76
N ASP A 239 -3.39 -13.54 -2.38
CA ASP A 239 -2.72 -14.66 -1.72
C ASP A 239 -2.05 -15.63 -2.72
N PRO A 240 -1.22 -16.57 -2.24
CA PRO A 240 -0.57 -17.56 -3.11
C PRO A 240 -1.53 -18.43 -3.90
N GLU A 241 -2.77 -18.59 -3.45
CA GLU A 241 -3.82 -19.34 -4.15
C GLU A 241 -4.55 -18.52 -5.23
N GLY A 242 -4.16 -17.26 -5.41
CA GLY A 242 -4.75 -16.33 -6.39
C GLY A 242 -6.11 -15.78 -5.97
N ARG A 243 -6.47 -15.86 -4.68
CA ARG A 243 -7.63 -15.14 -4.14
C ARG A 243 -7.26 -13.67 -3.91
N VAL A 244 -8.11 -12.79 -4.32
CA VAL A 244 -7.92 -11.36 -4.28
C VAL A 244 -8.86 -10.75 -3.25
N PHE A 245 -8.32 -10.01 -2.30
CA PHE A 245 -9.06 -9.40 -1.20
C PHE A 245 -9.12 -7.88 -1.34
N LEU A 246 -10.31 -7.32 -1.15
CA LEU A 246 -10.60 -5.90 -1.30
C LEU A 246 -11.54 -5.43 -0.19
N GLY A 247 -11.30 -4.22 0.31
CA GLY A 247 -12.25 -3.50 1.15
C GLY A 247 -13.38 -2.92 0.30
N THR A 248 -14.58 -2.85 0.87
CA THR A 248 -15.76 -2.26 0.22
C THR A 248 -16.33 -1.15 1.09
N GLY A 249 -16.75 -0.06 0.46
CA GLY A 249 -17.36 1.08 1.17
C GLY A 249 -18.47 1.75 0.37
N ASP A 250 -19.00 2.85 0.86
CA ASP A 250 -20.02 3.68 0.21
C ASP A 250 -21.33 2.96 -0.15
N ALA A 251 -21.62 1.83 0.46
CA ALA A 251 -22.85 1.07 0.19
C ALA A 251 -23.33 0.29 1.41
N MET A 252 -24.61 -0.05 1.37
CA MET A 252 -25.25 -0.91 2.37
C MET A 252 -24.68 -2.33 2.29
N PHE A 253 -24.61 -3.01 3.42
CA PHE A 253 -24.40 -4.45 3.50
C PHE A 253 -25.74 -5.17 3.54
N ASP A 254 -26.09 -5.85 2.46
CA ASP A 254 -27.30 -6.66 2.28
C ASP A 254 -27.00 -7.81 1.31
N PRO A 255 -26.36 -8.89 1.79
CA PRO A 255 -25.89 -9.97 0.93
C PRO A 255 -27.02 -10.72 0.21
N LEU A 256 -28.25 -10.72 0.73
CA LEU A 256 -29.40 -11.32 0.05
C LEU A 256 -29.70 -10.59 -1.26
N ASN A 257 -29.45 -9.30 -1.31
CA ASN A 257 -29.58 -8.45 -2.51
C ASN A 257 -28.21 -8.15 -3.17
N ARG A 258 -27.20 -8.97 -2.88
CA ARG A 258 -25.83 -8.86 -3.42
C ARG A 258 -25.12 -7.53 -3.12
N LYS A 259 -25.55 -6.80 -2.10
CA LYS A 259 -24.90 -5.56 -1.65
C LYS A 259 -23.88 -5.92 -0.58
N LEU A 260 -22.60 -5.75 -0.90
CA LEU A 260 -21.47 -6.15 -0.05
C LEU A 260 -20.66 -4.93 0.43
N GLY A 261 -21.32 -3.81 0.73
CA GLY A 261 -20.66 -2.60 1.23
C GLY A 261 -20.21 -2.74 2.69
N ASN A 262 -19.18 -1.98 3.06
CA ASN A 262 -18.59 -1.93 4.41
C ASN A 262 -18.19 -3.31 4.95
N GLY A 263 -17.44 -4.01 4.10
CA GLY A 263 -16.92 -5.33 4.37
C GLY A 263 -15.66 -5.62 3.56
N ILE A 264 -15.40 -6.89 3.37
CA ILE A 264 -14.29 -7.39 2.55
C ILE A 264 -14.88 -8.41 1.58
N VAL A 265 -14.48 -8.32 0.32
CA VAL A 265 -14.80 -9.34 -0.69
C VAL A 265 -13.54 -10.11 -1.07
N ALA A 266 -13.69 -11.41 -1.29
CA ALA A 266 -12.69 -12.27 -1.90
C ALA A 266 -13.16 -12.68 -3.29
N VAL A 267 -12.38 -12.37 -4.31
CA VAL A 267 -12.66 -12.74 -5.69
C VAL A 267 -11.51 -13.58 -6.25
N LYS A 268 -11.80 -14.39 -7.25
CA LYS A 268 -10.80 -15.22 -7.93
C LYS A 268 -11.12 -15.35 -9.42
N LEU A 269 -10.10 -15.52 -10.24
CA LEU A 269 -10.30 -15.87 -11.65
C LEU A 269 -10.72 -17.32 -11.80
N ASP A 270 -11.77 -17.56 -12.58
CA ASP A 270 -12.13 -18.90 -13.01
C ASP A 270 -11.27 -19.39 -14.20
N ALA A 271 -11.52 -20.61 -14.68
CA ALA A 271 -10.78 -21.18 -15.80
C ALA A 271 -10.94 -20.39 -17.12
N LYS A 272 -11.98 -19.56 -17.24
CA LYS A 272 -12.23 -18.69 -18.39
C LYS A 272 -11.64 -17.28 -18.21
N LYS A 273 -10.87 -17.07 -17.14
CA LYS A 273 -10.30 -15.75 -16.76
C LYS A 273 -11.37 -14.71 -16.44
N GLN A 274 -12.52 -15.14 -15.89
CA GLN A 274 -13.56 -14.25 -15.39
C GLN A 274 -13.47 -14.16 -13.87
N LEU A 275 -13.56 -12.94 -13.32
CA LEU A 275 -13.58 -12.69 -11.89
C LEU A 275 -14.88 -13.18 -11.27
N GLN A 276 -14.78 -14.03 -10.27
CA GLN A 276 -15.89 -14.60 -9.51
C GLN A 276 -15.76 -14.27 -8.04
N LEU A 277 -16.88 -13.93 -7.38
CA LEU A 277 -16.94 -13.86 -5.92
C LEU A 277 -16.77 -15.28 -5.36
N VAL A 278 -15.83 -15.45 -4.44
CA VAL A 278 -15.58 -16.74 -3.79
C VAL A 278 -15.89 -16.71 -2.29
N ASP A 279 -15.79 -15.53 -1.66
CA ASP A 279 -16.13 -15.35 -0.25
C ASP A 279 -16.33 -13.86 0.06
N TYR A 280 -16.91 -13.55 1.22
CA TYR A 280 -17.05 -12.18 1.69
C TYR A 280 -17.15 -12.11 3.22
N PHE A 281 -16.89 -10.94 3.76
CA PHE A 281 -17.11 -10.59 5.17
C PHE A 281 -17.83 -9.26 5.26
N GLY A 282 -18.86 -9.17 6.05
CA GLY A 282 -19.52 -7.92 6.43
C GLY A 282 -19.26 -7.57 7.87
N ALA A 283 -18.74 -6.39 8.15
CA ALA A 283 -18.55 -5.95 9.54
C ALA A 283 -19.88 -6.08 10.32
N PRO A 284 -19.86 -6.49 11.61
CA PRO A 284 -21.09 -6.63 12.40
C PRO A 284 -21.96 -5.38 12.43
N ASN A 285 -21.34 -4.19 12.34
CA ASN A 285 -21.98 -2.88 12.29
C ASN A 285 -21.92 -2.22 10.89
N ALA A 286 -21.78 -2.99 9.81
CA ALA A 286 -21.54 -2.50 8.45
C ALA A 286 -22.49 -1.37 8.00
N ASN A 287 -23.78 -1.49 8.30
CA ASN A 287 -24.77 -0.48 7.91
C ASN A 287 -24.69 0.79 8.76
N TRP A 288 -24.19 0.69 9.98
CA TRP A 288 -23.88 1.84 10.80
C TRP A 288 -22.63 2.56 10.30
N LEU A 289 -21.58 1.80 9.92
CA LEU A 289 -20.37 2.33 9.27
C LEU A 289 -20.73 3.09 7.99
N TRP A 290 -21.57 2.51 7.14
CA TRP A 290 -22.03 3.15 5.90
C TRP A 290 -22.69 4.49 6.15
N ARG A 291 -23.60 4.56 7.12
CA ARG A 291 -24.31 5.80 7.44
C ARG A 291 -23.39 6.92 7.92
N ARG A 292 -22.26 6.59 8.51
CA ARG A 292 -21.30 7.53 9.08
C ARG A 292 -20.07 7.77 8.18
N ASP A 293 -20.06 7.22 6.99
CA ASP A 293 -18.89 7.26 6.10
C ASP A 293 -17.61 6.69 6.76
N LEU A 294 -17.77 5.71 7.64
CA LEU A 294 -16.68 5.01 8.31
C LEU A 294 -16.25 3.74 7.55
N ASP A 295 -16.13 3.87 6.25
CA ASP A 295 -15.93 2.79 5.31
C ASP A 295 -14.73 1.90 5.57
N VAL A 296 -14.79 0.69 5.00
CA VAL A 296 -13.63 -0.18 4.82
C VAL A 296 -12.84 0.31 3.61
N ASN A 297 -12.03 1.34 3.82
CA ASN A 297 -11.27 2.02 2.77
C ASN A 297 -9.81 1.59 2.70
N THR A 298 -9.45 0.55 3.42
CA THR A 298 -8.08 0.04 3.49
C THR A 298 -7.91 -1.23 2.65
N THR A 299 -6.70 -1.45 2.17
CA THR A 299 -6.31 -2.76 1.63
C THR A 299 -6.31 -3.78 2.76
N PRO A 300 -7.14 -4.86 2.70
CA PRO A 300 -7.03 -5.96 3.65
C PRO A 300 -5.65 -6.61 3.53
N MET A 301 -5.11 -7.10 4.63
CA MET A 301 -3.77 -7.69 4.64
C MET A 301 -3.84 -9.19 4.90
N ALA A 302 -3.29 -9.98 3.96
CA ALA A 302 -3.23 -11.43 4.04
C ALA A 302 -1.84 -11.90 4.47
N PHE A 303 -1.77 -12.82 5.42
CA PHE A 303 -0.51 -13.44 5.83
C PHE A 303 -0.73 -14.85 6.42
N ASP A 304 0.32 -15.65 6.38
CA ASP A 304 0.33 -17.00 6.95
C ASP A 304 1.20 -17.02 8.21
N ALA A 305 0.71 -17.67 9.24
CA ALA A 305 1.42 -17.84 10.49
C ALA A 305 0.96 -19.10 11.24
N HIS A 306 1.89 -19.79 11.89
CA HIS A 306 1.61 -20.97 12.70
C HIS A 306 0.76 -22.04 11.98
N GLY A 307 0.97 -22.22 10.66
CA GLY A 307 0.22 -23.18 9.84
C GLY A 307 -1.23 -22.77 9.54
N ARG A 308 -1.61 -21.53 9.83
CA ARG A 308 -2.94 -20.96 9.53
C ARG A 308 -2.85 -19.76 8.61
N LYS A 309 -3.95 -19.47 7.94
CA LYS A 309 -4.10 -18.36 7.02
C LYS A 309 -4.96 -17.28 7.67
N PHE A 310 -4.41 -16.07 7.79
CA PHE A 310 -5.08 -14.94 8.39
C PHE A 310 -5.33 -13.83 7.38
N LEU A 311 -6.42 -13.10 7.61
CA LEU A 311 -6.69 -11.82 6.97
C LEU A 311 -6.97 -10.79 8.06
N VAL A 312 -6.39 -9.60 7.95
CA VAL A 312 -6.71 -8.47 8.82
C VAL A 312 -7.38 -7.38 7.99
N GLY A 313 -8.56 -7.00 8.40
CA GLY A 313 -9.29 -5.87 7.85
C GLY A 313 -9.52 -4.79 8.89
N THR A 314 -9.89 -3.60 8.43
CA THR A 314 -10.19 -2.45 9.28
C THR A 314 -11.07 -1.45 8.52
N SER A 315 -11.53 -0.43 9.21
CA SER A 315 -12.27 0.70 8.65
C SER A 315 -11.85 2.02 9.28
N LYS A 316 -12.39 3.12 8.81
CA LYS A 316 -12.23 4.45 9.44
C LYS A 316 -12.73 4.49 10.89
N GLU A 317 -13.52 3.48 11.34
CA GLU A 317 -13.89 3.30 12.76
C GLU A 317 -12.68 3.08 13.67
N CYS A 318 -11.57 2.59 13.13
CA CYS A 318 -10.32 2.36 13.87
C CYS A 318 -10.32 1.12 14.78
N ARG A 319 -10.92 0.02 14.29
CA ARG A 319 -10.82 -1.34 14.87
C ARG A 319 -10.19 -2.27 13.85
N LEU A 320 -9.51 -3.31 14.33
CA LEU A 320 -9.05 -4.40 13.47
C LEU A 320 -10.02 -5.59 13.58
N TRP A 321 -10.22 -6.25 12.46
CA TRP A 321 -10.88 -7.55 12.36
C TRP A 321 -9.84 -8.59 11.98
N LEU A 322 -9.54 -9.51 12.88
CA LEU A 322 -8.76 -10.70 12.58
C LEU A 322 -9.70 -11.77 12.07
N LEU A 323 -9.47 -12.25 10.87
CA LEU A 323 -10.33 -13.19 10.16
C LEU A 323 -9.56 -14.47 9.82
N ASP A 324 -10.27 -15.60 9.75
CA ASP A 324 -9.80 -16.79 9.06
C ASP A 324 -9.89 -16.53 7.55
N ARG A 325 -8.76 -16.62 6.83
CA ARG A 325 -8.73 -16.34 5.39
C ARG A 325 -9.41 -17.42 4.55
N ASP A 326 -9.58 -18.64 5.08
CA ASP A 326 -10.25 -19.73 4.37
C ASP A 326 -11.77 -19.75 4.61
N ALA A 327 -12.29 -18.93 5.55
CA ALA A 327 -13.72 -18.77 5.83
C ALA A 327 -13.99 -17.38 6.38
N LEU A 328 -14.09 -16.39 5.47
CA LEU A 328 -14.26 -14.99 5.85
C LEU A 328 -15.53 -14.75 6.64
N GLY A 329 -15.35 -14.42 7.93
CA GLY A 329 -16.46 -14.20 8.84
C GLY A 329 -17.23 -15.45 9.28
N GLY A 330 -16.68 -16.66 9.06
CA GLY A 330 -17.32 -17.92 9.42
C GLY A 330 -18.58 -18.22 8.60
N GLU A 331 -19.49 -19.03 9.13
CA GLU A 331 -20.73 -19.46 8.43
C GLU A 331 -21.68 -18.30 8.14
N ASP A 332 -21.71 -17.28 9.00
CA ASP A 332 -22.59 -16.12 8.86
C ASP A 332 -21.95 -14.96 8.08
N HIS A 333 -20.70 -15.10 7.65
CA HIS A 333 -19.88 -14.08 7.02
C HIS A 333 -19.74 -12.79 7.85
N ARG A 334 -19.88 -12.86 9.18
CA ARG A 334 -19.85 -11.71 10.10
C ARG A 334 -19.02 -11.95 11.36
N THR A 335 -18.68 -13.20 11.66
CA THR A 335 -17.95 -13.61 12.87
C THR A 335 -16.44 -13.46 12.63
N THR A 336 -15.78 -12.70 13.48
CA THR A 336 -14.32 -12.53 13.47
C THR A 336 -13.65 -13.50 14.44
N LEU A 337 -12.38 -13.83 14.23
CA LEU A 337 -11.55 -14.46 15.27
C LEU A 337 -11.33 -13.48 16.42
N GLN A 338 -11.19 -12.19 16.10
CA GLN A 338 -11.13 -11.08 17.05
C GLN A 338 -11.55 -9.79 16.38
N THR A 339 -12.31 -8.96 17.10
CA THR A 339 -12.46 -7.53 16.86
C THR A 339 -11.74 -6.79 17.98
N THR A 340 -10.76 -5.94 17.65
CA THR A 340 -10.02 -5.19 18.68
C THR A 340 -10.88 -4.09 19.30
N PRO A 341 -10.53 -3.59 20.50
CA PRO A 341 -10.99 -2.28 20.96
C PRO A 341 -10.60 -1.16 19.99
N LEU A 342 -11.17 0.03 20.17
CA LEU A 342 -10.77 1.21 19.39
C LEU A 342 -9.30 1.54 19.59
N ILE A 343 -8.59 1.77 18.49
CA ILE A 343 -7.20 2.25 18.48
C ILE A 343 -7.18 3.77 18.45
N CYS A 344 -8.10 4.38 17.71
CA CYS A 344 -8.24 5.82 17.54
C CYS A 344 -9.71 6.21 17.34
N ASN A 345 -10.00 7.49 17.08
CA ASN A 345 -11.32 7.99 16.67
C ASN A 345 -12.44 7.67 17.66
N ASP A 346 -12.27 8.02 18.95
CA ASP A 346 -13.28 7.78 20.01
C ASP A 346 -14.65 8.39 19.67
N ALA A 347 -14.68 9.49 18.95
CA ALA A 347 -15.92 10.12 18.51
C ALA A 347 -16.65 9.30 17.43
N GLN A 348 -15.93 8.36 16.79
CA GLN A 348 -16.43 7.56 15.66
C GLN A 348 -17.09 8.44 14.59
N ALA A 349 -16.42 9.56 14.31
CA ALA A 349 -16.85 10.58 13.37
C ALA A 349 -15.96 10.58 12.13
N PHE A 350 -16.55 10.88 10.99
CA PHE A 350 -15.82 11.12 9.76
C PHE A 350 -15.29 12.55 9.76
N ASP A 351 -14.02 12.73 10.09
CA ASP A 351 -13.35 14.04 10.08
C ASP A 351 -11.86 13.90 9.82
N GLY A 352 -11.49 13.17 8.77
CA GLY A 352 -10.08 12.90 8.49
C GLY A 352 -9.37 12.12 9.58
N LYS A 353 -10.10 11.29 10.33
CA LYS A 353 -9.61 10.44 11.42
C LYS A 353 -9.85 8.97 11.07
N GLY A 354 -9.20 8.07 11.81
CA GLY A 354 -9.38 6.64 11.64
C GLY A 354 -8.18 5.96 10.97
N ILE A 355 -8.38 4.75 10.47
CA ILE A 355 -7.36 4.02 9.73
C ILE A 355 -7.64 4.18 8.25
N TRP A 356 -6.63 4.65 7.51
CA TRP A 356 -6.68 4.90 6.08
C TRP A 356 -5.53 4.18 5.38
N GLY A 357 -5.66 3.93 4.07
CA GLY A 357 -4.58 3.38 3.27
C GLY A 357 -4.39 1.88 3.40
N ALA A 358 -3.40 1.41 4.12
CA ALA A 358 -3.10 0.00 4.27
C ALA A 358 -2.40 -0.32 5.59
N LEU A 359 -2.57 -1.57 6.03
CA LEU A 359 -1.82 -2.17 7.12
C LEU A 359 -0.51 -2.77 6.58
N SER A 360 0.41 -3.15 7.50
CA SER A 360 1.60 -3.91 7.13
C SER A 360 1.83 -5.06 8.11
N ALA A 361 2.43 -6.15 7.62
CA ALA A 361 2.77 -7.32 8.43
C ALA A 361 4.21 -7.73 8.22
N TRP A 362 4.84 -8.21 9.27
CA TRP A 362 6.17 -8.81 9.22
C TRP A 362 6.32 -9.89 10.29
N GLN A 363 7.39 -10.64 10.21
CA GLN A 363 7.76 -11.64 11.19
C GLN A 363 9.14 -11.32 11.74
N ASP A 364 9.27 -11.31 13.06
CA ASP A 364 10.56 -11.08 13.70
C ASP A 364 11.46 -12.33 13.66
N ALA A 365 12.70 -12.18 14.10
CA ALA A 365 13.67 -13.27 14.10
C ALA A 365 13.28 -14.46 14.99
N ALA A 366 12.39 -14.26 15.96
CA ALA A 366 11.83 -15.33 16.80
C ALA A 366 10.63 -16.03 16.14
N GLY A 367 10.21 -15.60 14.95
CA GLY A 367 9.06 -16.12 14.24
C GLY A 367 7.72 -15.55 14.71
N THR A 368 7.71 -14.48 15.52
CA THR A 368 6.48 -13.82 15.96
C THR A 368 5.91 -12.97 14.84
N PRO A 369 4.65 -13.18 14.43
CA PRO A 369 4.01 -12.32 13.45
C PRO A 369 3.54 -11.01 14.09
N TRP A 370 3.73 -9.90 13.36
CA TRP A 370 3.37 -8.56 13.76
C TRP A 370 2.48 -7.89 12.72
N VAL A 371 1.59 -7.03 13.19
CA VAL A 371 0.74 -6.16 12.38
C VAL A 371 0.99 -4.72 12.78
N LEU A 372 1.28 -3.86 11.81
CA LEU A 372 1.50 -2.43 11.98
C LEU A 372 0.34 -1.65 11.41
N VAL A 373 -0.15 -0.71 12.18
CA VAL A 373 -1.39 0.02 11.95
C VAL A 373 -1.13 1.51 12.01
N PRO A 374 -0.90 2.17 10.87
CA PRO A 374 -0.91 3.62 10.82
C PRO A 374 -2.34 4.13 11.01
N PHE A 375 -2.51 5.22 11.75
CA PHE A 375 -3.80 5.84 11.99
C PHE A 375 -3.72 7.36 12.04
N TRP A 376 -4.83 8.03 11.78
CA TRP A 376 -5.00 9.47 11.77
C TRP A 376 -5.83 9.94 12.95
N GLY A 377 -5.53 11.14 13.44
CA GLY A 377 -6.20 11.75 14.58
C GLY A 377 -5.76 11.16 15.92
N PRO A 378 -6.44 11.55 17.01
CA PRO A 378 -6.01 11.18 18.35
C PRO A 378 -6.16 9.68 18.60
N VAL A 379 -5.16 9.11 19.26
CA VAL A 379 -5.26 7.75 19.80
C VAL A 379 -6.41 7.67 20.79
N SER A 380 -7.13 6.54 20.80
CA SER A 380 -8.25 6.32 21.74
C SER A 380 -7.80 6.44 23.19
N LYS A 381 -8.64 7.07 24.04
CA LYS A 381 -8.43 7.17 25.48
C LYS A 381 -8.31 5.81 26.16
N THR A 382 -8.97 4.81 25.60
CA THR A 382 -8.99 3.43 26.13
C THR A 382 -7.88 2.54 25.55
N PHE A 383 -7.25 2.95 24.46
CA PHE A 383 -6.15 2.18 23.89
C PHE A 383 -4.91 2.23 24.80
N LYS A 384 -4.33 1.07 25.05
CA LYS A 384 -3.11 0.88 25.82
C LYS A 384 -2.19 -0.10 25.13
N ALA A 385 -0.90 0.23 25.12
CA ALA A 385 0.17 -0.67 24.69
C ALA A 385 1.23 -0.80 25.79
N PRO A 386 1.92 -1.94 25.90
CA PRO A 386 3.01 -2.11 26.87
C PRO A 386 4.12 -1.06 26.76
N ILE A 387 4.39 -0.58 25.53
CA ILE A 387 5.37 0.48 25.26
C ILE A 387 4.62 1.62 24.57
N GLU A 388 4.63 2.81 25.18
CA GLU A 388 4.04 4.02 24.60
C GLU A 388 5.11 5.11 24.55
N HIS A 389 5.44 5.61 23.35
CA HIS A 389 6.40 6.71 23.19
C HIS A 389 5.73 8.07 23.26
N ALA A 390 4.43 8.13 22.96
CA ALA A 390 3.58 9.31 23.10
C ALA A 390 2.10 8.89 23.19
N ARG A 391 1.24 9.89 23.40
CA ARG A 391 -0.22 9.79 23.17
C ARG A 391 -0.53 10.60 21.90
N PRO A 392 -0.46 10.02 20.70
CA PRO A 392 -0.65 10.75 19.45
C PRO A 392 -1.94 11.55 19.40
N ALA A 393 -1.85 12.78 18.92
CA ALA A 393 -2.97 13.68 18.67
C ALA A 393 -3.27 13.85 17.18
N GLY A 394 -2.23 13.87 16.34
CA GLY A 394 -2.35 13.98 14.88
C GLY A 394 -2.42 12.64 14.17
N GLY A 395 -1.93 11.59 14.82
CA GLY A 395 -1.85 10.23 14.30
C GLY A 395 -0.58 9.53 14.76
N GLY A 396 -0.43 8.28 14.37
CA GLY A 396 0.72 7.46 14.75
C GLY A 396 0.68 6.07 14.17
N VAL A 397 1.58 5.22 14.64
CA VAL A 397 1.61 3.79 14.31
C VAL A 397 1.43 2.99 15.59
N ALA A 398 0.45 2.08 15.59
CA ALA A 398 0.27 1.08 16.63
C ALA A 398 0.74 -0.29 16.11
N ALA A 399 1.46 -1.05 16.94
CA ALA A 399 1.90 -2.39 16.59
C ALA A 399 1.22 -3.44 17.46
N PHE A 400 0.93 -4.55 16.83
CA PHE A 400 0.29 -5.71 17.44
C PHE A 400 1.11 -6.97 17.17
N LYS A 401 1.11 -7.89 18.13
CA LYS A 401 1.61 -9.25 17.96
C LYS A 401 0.45 -10.20 17.77
N LEU A 402 0.54 -11.06 16.77
CA LEU A 402 -0.36 -12.20 16.69
C LEU A 402 0.07 -13.24 17.73
N GLN A 403 -0.85 -13.64 18.59
CA GLN A 403 -0.60 -14.65 19.62
C GLN A 403 -1.79 -15.56 19.83
N GLN A 404 -1.53 -16.74 20.32
CA GLN A 404 -2.57 -17.71 20.70
C GLN A 404 -2.86 -17.60 22.20
N ARG A 405 -4.13 -17.52 22.55
CA ARG A 405 -4.65 -17.56 23.92
C ARG A 405 -5.63 -18.71 24.08
N ALA A 406 -6.09 -18.95 25.30
CA ALA A 406 -7.08 -20.00 25.58
C ALA A 406 -8.38 -19.83 24.78
N GLY A 407 -8.76 -18.59 24.39
CA GLY A 407 -9.94 -18.29 23.60
C GLY A 407 -9.73 -18.26 22.08
N GLY A 408 -8.52 -18.53 21.58
CA GLY A 408 -8.22 -18.48 20.16
C GLY A 408 -7.05 -17.57 19.78
N TRP A 409 -7.08 -17.02 18.57
CA TRP A 409 -6.05 -16.11 18.06
C TRP A 409 -6.42 -14.64 18.32
N GLU A 410 -5.43 -13.85 18.71
CA GLU A 410 -5.61 -12.42 18.95
C GLU A 410 -4.42 -11.57 18.47
N LEU A 411 -4.73 -10.33 18.11
CA LEU A 411 -3.78 -9.25 17.92
C LEU A 411 -3.64 -8.50 19.24
N ALA A 412 -2.54 -8.72 19.96
CA ALA A 412 -2.26 -8.06 21.22
C ALA A 412 -1.45 -6.79 21.00
N PRO A 413 -1.85 -5.62 21.52
CA PRO A 413 -1.06 -4.40 21.44
C PRO A 413 0.36 -4.61 21.97
N ALA A 414 1.36 -4.09 21.27
CA ALA A 414 2.76 -4.21 21.64
C ALA A 414 3.42 -2.86 21.90
N TRP A 415 3.28 -1.92 20.96
CA TRP A 415 3.80 -0.58 21.14
C TRP A 415 2.97 0.47 20.37
N LEU A 416 3.11 1.72 20.82
CA LEU A 416 2.57 2.92 20.22
C LEU A 416 3.71 3.91 19.94
N SER A 417 3.76 4.42 18.72
CA SER A 417 4.81 5.32 18.26
C SER A 417 4.70 6.72 18.87
N ARG A 418 5.63 7.58 18.47
CA ARG A 418 5.51 9.02 18.61
C ARG A 418 4.27 9.57 17.88
N ASP A 419 3.91 10.83 18.16
CA ASP A 419 2.93 11.57 17.38
C ASP A 419 3.45 11.86 15.96
N MET A 420 2.59 11.66 14.95
CA MET A 420 2.84 11.91 13.54
C MET A 420 1.64 12.65 12.97
N ASP A 421 1.90 13.76 12.30
CA ASP A 421 0.84 14.52 11.64
C ASP A 421 0.39 13.78 10.37
N LEU A 422 -0.69 12.99 10.49
CA LEU A 422 -1.21 12.08 9.47
C LEU A 422 -0.23 10.97 9.07
N ALA A 423 -0.12 9.93 9.89
CA ALA A 423 0.70 8.76 9.58
C ALA A 423 0.14 7.98 8.40
N GLU A 424 0.96 7.80 7.37
CA GLU A 424 0.66 7.01 6.18
C GLU A 424 1.14 5.56 6.31
N GLU A 425 0.93 4.76 5.25
CA GLU A 425 1.31 3.36 5.21
C GLU A 425 2.81 3.17 5.45
N VAL A 426 3.14 2.22 6.30
CA VAL A 426 4.51 1.93 6.68
C VAL A 426 5.11 0.79 5.87
N LEU A 427 6.45 0.79 5.75
CA LEU A 427 7.22 -0.32 5.22
C LEU A 427 8.17 -0.86 6.29
N ILE A 428 8.40 -2.17 6.27
CA ILE A 428 9.30 -2.83 7.21
C ILE A 428 10.49 -3.41 6.45
N ALA A 429 11.71 -3.09 6.90
CA ALA A 429 12.94 -3.60 6.34
C ALA A 429 13.95 -3.88 7.45
N ASN A 430 14.44 -5.11 7.57
CA ASN A 430 15.49 -5.52 8.49
C ASN A 430 15.33 -4.99 9.93
N GLY A 431 14.11 -5.17 10.50
CA GLY A 431 13.80 -4.75 11.88
C GLY A 431 13.56 -3.24 12.05
N ILE A 432 13.42 -2.49 10.98
CA ILE A 432 13.12 -1.07 10.97
C ILE A 432 11.74 -0.85 10.34
N VAL A 433 10.91 -0.02 10.96
CA VAL A 433 9.69 0.52 10.36
C VAL A 433 10.00 1.88 9.78
N PHE A 434 9.88 2.02 8.47
CA PHE A 434 9.90 3.30 7.79
C PHE A 434 8.47 3.83 7.72
N ALA A 435 8.26 4.98 8.33
CA ALA A 435 6.97 5.66 8.41
C ALA A 435 7.14 7.13 8.06
N TYR A 436 6.09 7.76 7.56
CA TYR A 436 6.11 9.19 7.43
C TYR A 436 4.79 9.84 7.85
N ALA A 437 4.90 11.04 8.36
CA ALA A 437 3.81 11.95 8.55
C ALA A 437 3.60 12.72 7.25
N ALA A 438 2.41 12.62 6.65
CA ALA A 438 2.13 13.24 5.36
C ALA A 438 2.12 14.77 5.42
N GLY A 439 1.80 15.34 6.58
CA GLY A 439 1.65 16.78 6.77
C GLY A 439 0.41 17.36 6.09
N GLU A 440 -0.43 16.53 5.53
CA GLU A 440 -1.66 16.94 4.85
C GLU A 440 -2.70 17.46 5.84
N ASP A 441 -3.45 18.48 5.45
CA ASP A 441 -4.71 18.84 6.12
C ASP A 441 -5.82 17.90 5.63
N ALA A 442 -6.14 16.88 6.41
CA ALA A 442 -7.21 15.93 6.11
C ALA A 442 -8.58 16.35 6.65
N SER A 443 -8.71 17.57 7.15
CA SER A 443 -9.98 18.07 7.72
C SER A 443 -11.12 17.97 6.70
N GLN A 444 -12.24 17.46 7.17
CA GLN A 444 -13.48 17.40 6.39
C GLN A 444 -14.40 18.57 6.77
N VAL A 445 -15.33 18.90 5.89
CA VAL A 445 -16.23 20.09 6.07
C VAL A 445 -17.47 19.76 6.89
N MET A 446 -17.80 18.48 7.07
CA MET A 446 -19.01 18.07 7.75
C MET A 446 -18.90 18.20 9.27
N PRO A 447 -19.90 18.83 9.93
CA PRO A 447 -20.05 18.73 11.37
C PRO A 447 -20.37 17.30 11.79
N ASP A 448 -19.70 16.78 12.81
CA ASP A 448 -19.89 15.43 13.37
C ASP A 448 -21.36 15.08 13.69
N LYS A 449 -22.20 16.07 13.98
CA LYS A 449 -23.59 15.92 14.37
C LYS A 449 -24.57 15.58 13.24
N ALA A 450 -24.20 15.82 11.99
CA ALA A 450 -25.11 15.62 10.86
C ALA A 450 -25.49 14.14 10.62
N TRP A 451 -24.66 13.22 11.10
CA TRP A 451 -24.84 11.78 10.90
C TRP A 451 -25.75 11.10 11.92
N ASP A 452 -25.93 11.71 13.09
CA ASP A 452 -26.68 11.12 14.19
C ASP A 452 -28.16 11.52 14.18
N GLU A 453 -28.55 12.49 13.34
CA GLU A 453 -29.93 12.95 13.27
C GLU A 453 -30.81 12.03 12.39
N PRO A 454 -32.06 11.74 12.80
CA PRO A 454 -33.02 11.02 11.96
C PRO A 454 -33.22 11.76 10.64
N GLY A 455 -32.90 11.11 9.50
CA GLY A 455 -32.99 11.74 8.18
C GLY A 455 -31.73 12.55 7.80
N GLY A 456 -30.69 12.52 8.62
CA GLY A 456 -29.37 13.08 8.26
C GLY A 456 -28.81 12.47 6.99
N PRO A 457 -27.85 13.13 6.32
CA PRO A 457 -27.36 12.69 5.02
C PRO A 457 -26.76 11.30 5.11
N VAL A 458 -27.29 10.39 4.33
CA VAL A 458 -26.57 9.21 3.93
C VAL A 458 -25.53 9.68 2.91
N TYR A 459 -24.27 9.24 3.06
CA TYR A 459 -23.17 9.56 2.18
C TYR A 459 -23.59 9.92 0.74
N GLY A 460 -22.94 10.90 0.14
CA GLY A 460 -23.06 11.23 -1.28
C GLY A 460 -23.27 12.69 -1.65
N GLY A 461 -23.29 13.59 -0.72
CA GLY A 461 -23.58 14.99 -1.02
C GLY A 461 -22.42 15.93 -0.87
N GLY A 462 -21.49 16.02 -1.84
CA GLY A 462 -20.68 17.21 -2.10
C GLY A 462 -19.85 17.81 -0.95
N LEU A 463 -19.40 17.00 -0.03
CA LEU A 463 -18.90 17.41 1.28
C LEU A 463 -17.37 17.32 1.43
N SER A 464 -16.64 17.07 0.34
CA SER A 464 -15.18 17.16 0.41
C SER A 464 -14.79 18.62 0.69
N SER A 465 -13.97 18.82 1.72
CA SER A 465 -13.20 20.05 1.82
C SER A 465 -12.32 20.12 0.60
N GLY A 466 -12.74 20.89 -0.40
CA GLY A 466 -12.04 20.96 -1.67
C GLY A 466 -10.56 21.33 -1.50
N PRO A 467 -9.77 21.13 -2.55
CA PRO A 467 -8.35 21.47 -2.60
C PRO A 467 -8.05 22.88 -2.11
N VAL A 468 -8.98 23.81 -2.32
CA VAL A 468 -8.89 25.22 -1.92
C VAL A 468 -8.61 25.42 -0.42
N ARG A 469 -9.17 24.53 0.45
CA ARG A 469 -8.95 24.61 1.90
C ARG A 469 -7.76 23.75 2.34
N ARG A 470 -7.68 22.51 1.84
CA ARG A 470 -6.72 21.52 2.33
C ARG A 470 -5.29 21.84 1.91
N ILE A 471 -5.08 22.33 0.70
CA ILE A 471 -3.73 22.69 0.21
C ILE A 471 -3.06 23.74 1.11
N PRO A 472 -3.68 24.91 1.41
CA PRO A 472 -3.04 25.91 2.27
C PRO A 472 -2.97 25.49 3.75
N GLY A 473 -3.80 24.57 4.20
CA GLY A 473 -3.76 24.02 5.57
C GLY A 473 -2.67 22.98 5.79
N SER A 474 -2.15 22.39 4.70
CA SER A 474 -1.16 21.33 4.76
C SER A 474 0.23 21.84 5.14
N ARG A 475 1.02 20.98 5.81
CA ARG A 475 2.34 21.28 6.36
C ARG A 475 3.41 20.41 5.69
N ARG A 476 4.65 20.50 6.15
CA ARG A 476 5.75 19.65 5.67
C ARG A 476 5.57 18.22 6.14
N ALA A 477 5.80 17.27 5.25
CA ALA A 477 5.95 15.87 5.60
C ALA A 477 7.26 15.63 6.37
N ALA A 478 7.27 14.56 7.16
CA ALA A 478 8.48 14.12 7.86
C ALA A 478 8.59 12.59 7.81
N LEU A 479 9.78 12.11 7.43
CA LEU A 479 10.11 10.68 7.38
C LEU A 479 10.73 10.24 8.70
N TYR A 480 10.38 9.03 9.15
CA TYR A 480 10.88 8.42 10.38
C TYR A 480 11.35 6.99 10.12
N ALA A 481 12.37 6.58 10.87
CA ALA A 481 12.74 5.19 11.04
C ALA A 481 12.52 4.81 12.50
N LEU A 482 11.72 3.78 12.74
CA LEU A 482 11.41 3.29 14.08
C LEU A 482 11.96 1.86 14.24
N ASP A 483 12.34 1.48 15.44
CA ASP A 483 12.62 0.09 15.78
C ASP A 483 11.32 -0.73 15.70
N ALA A 484 11.33 -1.80 14.92
CA ALA A 484 10.11 -2.55 14.62
C ALA A 484 9.55 -3.33 15.81
N GLN A 485 10.36 -3.65 16.81
CA GLN A 485 9.93 -4.37 18.00
C GLN A 485 9.45 -3.47 19.14
N THR A 486 9.94 -2.23 19.19
CA THR A 486 9.68 -1.32 20.30
C THR A 486 8.98 -0.02 19.93
N GLY A 487 8.96 0.34 18.63
CA GLY A 487 8.43 1.63 18.15
C GLY A 487 9.31 2.83 18.45
N LYS A 488 10.51 2.63 19.05
CA LYS A 488 11.45 3.70 19.37
C LYS A 488 11.96 4.37 18.10
N GLU A 489 11.95 5.70 18.06
CA GLU A 489 12.56 6.45 16.96
C GLU A 489 14.08 6.22 16.93
N LEU A 490 14.57 5.81 15.76
CA LEU A 490 15.99 5.61 15.44
C LEU A 490 16.54 6.76 14.60
N TRP A 491 15.68 7.38 13.78
CA TRP A 491 16.05 8.48 12.90
C TRP A 491 14.81 9.26 12.42
N SER A 492 15.02 10.52 12.05
CA SER A 492 14.03 11.37 11.41
C SER A 492 14.68 12.26 10.34
N SER A 493 13.92 12.55 9.28
CA SER A 493 14.32 13.56 8.28
C SER A 493 14.28 14.98 8.83
N GLY A 494 13.67 15.20 9.98
CA GLY A 494 13.43 16.54 10.51
C GLY A 494 12.66 17.41 9.53
N THR A 495 13.25 18.54 9.13
CA THR A 495 12.67 19.52 8.22
C THR A 495 13.20 19.42 6.78
N ALA A 496 13.87 18.32 6.42
CA ALA A 496 14.51 18.18 5.11
C ALA A 496 13.52 18.02 3.94
N ILE A 497 12.25 17.69 4.21
CA ILE A 497 11.18 17.63 3.21
C ILE A 497 10.43 18.97 3.25
N ASP A 498 10.28 19.65 2.11
CA ASP A 498 9.75 21.01 2.06
C ASP A 498 8.24 21.10 1.89
N SER A 499 7.60 20.01 1.46
CA SER A 499 6.17 19.97 1.15
C SER A 499 5.51 18.75 1.78
N TRP A 500 4.22 18.64 1.65
CA TRP A 500 3.37 17.56 2.09
C TRP A 500 3.11 16.55 0.95
N ASN A 501 2.41 15.48 1.24
CA ASN A 501 1.88 14.59 0.22
C ASN A 501 0.46 14.09 0.56
N HIS A 502 -0.19 13.51 -0.42
CA HIS A 502 -1.50 12.88 -0.30
C HIS A 502 -1.43 11.48 -0.91
N PHE A 503 -1.38 10.47 -0.07
CA PHE A 503 -1.31 9.08 -0.50
C PHE A 503 -0.27 8.81 -1.60
N SER A 504 0.88 9.48 -1.53
CA SER A 504 1.95 9.30 -2.53
C SER A 504 2.71 7.98 -2.37
N GLY A 505 2.60 7.37 -1.19
CA GLY A 505 3.32 6.14 -0.86
C GLY A 505 4.77 6.39 -0.43
N LEU A 506 5.44 5.28 -0.08
CA LEU A 506 6.81 5.24 0.41
C LEU A 506 7.52 4.09 -0.30
N THR A 507 8.80 4.28 -0.66
CA THR A 507 9.64 3.22 -1.23
C THR A 507 10.90 3.06 -0.42
N VAL A 508 11.25 1.83 -0.10
CA VAL A 508 12.53 1.46 0.52
C VAL A 508 13.20 0.40 -0.33
N ALA A 509 14.41 0.67 -0.79
CA ALA A 509 15.19 -0.27 -1.58
C ALA A 509 16.70 0.04 -1.44
N ASN A 510 17.50 -0.97 -1.20
CA ASN A 510 18.95 -0.91 -1.28
C ASN A 510 19.62 0.17 -0.42
N GLY A 511 19.19 0.29 0.83
CA GLY A 511 19.70 1.30 1.75
C GLY A 511 19.29 2.73 1.37
N ARG A 512 18.17 2.87 0.63
CA ARG A 512 17.55 4.15 0.28
C ARG A 512 16.07 4.16 0.58
N VAL A 513 15.57 5.35 0.91
CA VAL A 513 14.16 5.64 1.12
C VAL A 513 13.77 6.80 0.22
N TYR A 514 12.64 6.66 -0.48
CA TYR A 514 12.14 7.66 -1.42
C TYR A 514 10.79 8.18 -0.98
N VAL A 515 10.62 9.49 -1.08
CA VAL A 515 9.35 10.18 -0.81
C VAL A 515 9.08 11.16 -1.94
N ALA A 516 7.87 11.12 -2.49
CA ALA A 516 7.37 12.10 -3.44
C ALA A 516 6.45 13.07 -2.73
N THR A 517 6.45 14.34 -3.12
CA THR A 517 5.67 15.39 -2.48
C THR A 517 4.75 16.11 -3.46
N PHE A 518 3.71 16.76 -2.92
CA PHE A 518 2.67 17.45 -3.69
C PHE A 518 3.23 18.52 -4.62
N ASP A 519 4.29 19.20 -4.22
CA ASP A 519 4.94 20.19 -5.06
C ASP A 519 5.75 19.60 -6.23
N GLY A 520 5.70 18.28 -6.46
CA GLY A 520 6.39 17.60 -7.55
C GLY A 520 7.88 17.36 -7.28
N ALA A 521 8.30 17.30 -6.03
CA ALA A 521 9.66 16.93 -5.68
C ALA A 521 9.78 15.45 -5.28
N LEU A 522 10.86 14.81 -5.74
CA LEU A 522 11.26 13.48 -5.32
C LEU A 522 12.52 13.59 -4.44
N TYR A 523 12.45 13.01 -3.26
CA TYR A 523 13.53 12.95 -2.29
C TYR A 523 14.07 11.53 -2.19
N CYS A 524 15.38 11.40 -2.10
CA CYS A 524 16.08 10.16 -1.81
C CYS A 524 16.93 10.34 -0.56
N PHE A 525 16.59 9.63 0.48
CA PHE A 525 17.39 9.51 1.69
C PHE A 525 18.11 8.18 1.70
N GLY A 526 19.26 8.10 2.36
CA GLY A 526 19.99 6.84 2.44
C GLY A 526 21.30 6.97 3.20
N ILE A 527 21.98 5.83 3.33
CA ILE A 527 23.31 5.75 3.91
C ILE A 527 24.33 6.12 2.83
N ALA A 528 25.15 7.13 3.10
CA ALA A 528 26.26 7.46 2.20
C ALA A 528 27.23 6.27 2.14
N ARG A 529 27.47 5.75 0.95
CA ARG A 529 28.43 4.66 0.67
C ARG A 529 29.79 5.23 0.37
#